data_08c12e2d9436582102e016cefff24799
#
_entry.id   08c12e2d9436582102e016cefff24799
#
_cell.length_a   1.000
_cell.length_b   1.000
_cell.length_c   1.000
_cell.angle_alpha   90.00
_cell.angle_beta   90.00
_cell.angle_gamma   90.00
#
_symmetry.space_group_name_H-M   'P 1'
#
loop_
_entity.id
_entity.type
_entity.pdbx_description
1 polymer ?
#
loop_
_entity_poly.entity_id
_entity_poly.type
_entity_poly.pdbx_seq_one_letter_code
_entity_poly.pdbx_strand_id
1 'polypeptide(L)'
;MMASTRQSREGRRDKRTAVRPTQKDIAIAAGVSQAAVSMVLNKTETPSVPAATRARILKLASELDYQPNHPARMLRSARTMALACVIPDITNPFYPGLVRGLQSVATSAGYDVLIFDTDGRAEGEERATSWLLQGRADGVVGTFFHLRVPQLTTLARKGIPIVRLESQHKPKGPLPIDSVYIDNAEASAAMTRYLIERGHQRITMILAEVGPSPRRAFGYASAMRAAGLVPEFVTDSRYSEQSGARAMGEVLSQTRGRATAVFCANDMLAVGAMVAARAAGLSVPDDIAIAGFDDIPAAKLLGLTTVRQPEFELGALAAHTLLGRLQPGGLEQPGKSLELKFEILKRSSA
;
A
#
# COMPACT_ATOMS: atom_id res chain seq x y z
N MET A 1 69.83 33.79 1.86
CA MET A 1 69.50 34.04 0.44
C MET A 1 68.02 33.78 0.21
N MET A 2 67.28 34.82 -0.07
CA MET A 2 65.85 34.94 -0.25
C MET A 2 65.38 34.19 -1.49
N ALA A 3 64.19 33.62 -1.45
CA ALA A 3 63.27 33.65 -2.60
C ALA A 3 61.83 33.49 -2.11
N SER A 4 61.14 34.59 -2.16
CA SER A 4 59.70 34.78 -2.05
C SER A 4 58.99 34.12 -3.23
N THR A 5 57.98 33.31 -2.96
CA THR A 5 57.03 32.93 -4.00
C THR A 5 55.60 33.33 -3.56
N ARG A 6 55.14 34.46 -4.12
CA ARG A 6 53.74 34.86 -4.16
C ARG A 6 52.98 33.82 -4.96
N GLN A 7 52.07 33.11 -4.35
CA GLN A 7 51.03 32.35 -5.06
C GLN A 7 49.70 33.15 -4.97
N SER A 8 49.26 33.47 -6.11
CA SER A 8 48.07 34.20 -6.50
C SER A 8 46.80 33.63 -5.85
N ARG A 9 46.07 34.52 -5.22
CA ARG A 9 44.64 34.35 -4.87
C ARG A 9 43.81 34.55 -6.14
N GLU A 10 43.44 33.48 -6.80
CA GLU A 10 42.41 33.51 -7.86
C GLU A 10 41.26 32.57 -7.47
N GLY A 11 40.04 33.14 -7.49
CA GLY A 11 38.82 32.42 -7.85
C GLY A 11 38.05 31.74 -6.74
N ARG A 12 37.71 32.36 -5.62
CA ARG A 12 36.47 32.03 -4.92
C ARG A 12 35.30 32.53 -5.76
N ARG A 13 34.88 31.73 -6.75
CA ARG A 13 33.56 31.92 -7.40
C ARG A 13 32.49 31.80 -6.33
N ASP A 14 31.93 32.91 -5.98
CA ASP A 14 30.73 33.09 -5.18
C ASP A 14 29.61 32.18 -5.75
N LYS A 15 29.30 31.05 -5.06
CA LYS A 15 28.11 30.26 -5.33
C LYS A 15 26.92 31.05 -4.84
N ARG A 16 26.55 32.13 -5.58
CA ARG A 16 25.24 32.71 -5.46
C ARG A 16 24.23 31.61 -5.66
N THR A 17 23.47 31.29 -4.64
CA THR A 17 22.26 30.46 -4.71
C THR A 17 21.45 30.95 -5.91
N ALA A 18 21.40 30.15 -6.98
CA ALA A 18 20.65 30.47 -8.16
C ALA A 18 19.19 30.71 -7.73
N VAL A 19 18.75 31.94 -7.75
CA VAL A 19 17.37 32.32 -7.44
C VAL A 19 16.49 31.66 -8.51
N ARG A 20 15.64 30.72 -8.11
CA ARG A 20 14.74 30.03 -9.05
C ARG A 20 13.81 31.05 -9.68
N PRO A 21 13.63 31.05 -11.02
CA PRO A 21 12.71 31.95 -11.70
C PRO A 21 11.30 31.83 -11.10
N THR A 22 10.62 32.97 -11.00
CA THR A 22 9.26 33.07 -10.48
C THR A 22 8.25 33.39 -11.57
N GLN A 23 6.96 33.21 -11.33
CA GLN A 23 5.91 33.67 -12.25
C GLN A 23 5.98 35.19 -12.49
N LYS A 24 6.51 35.95 -11.53
CA LYS A 24 6.71 37.40 -11.66
C LYS A 24 7.77 37.71 -12.70
N ASP A 25 8.85 36.94 -12.74
CA ASP A 25 9.92 37.16 -13.74
C ASP A 25 9.42 36.87 -15.16
N ILE A 26 8.62 35.80 -15.34
CA ILE A 26 7.95 35.51 -16.62
C ILE A 26 6.97 36.59 -16.98
N ALA A 27 6.19 37.15 -16.03
CA ALA A 27 5.23 38.22 -16.27
C ALA A 27 5.92 39.48 -16.79
N ILE A 28 7.05 39.88 -16.17
CA ILE A 28 7.86 41.01 -16.59
C ILE A 28 8.41 40.76 -18.00
N ALA A 29 9.02 39.60 -18.26
CA ALA A 29 9.60 39.28 -19.57
C ALA A 29 8.54 39.19 -20.69
N ALA A 30 7.33 38.70 -20.35
CA ALA A 30 6.23 38.60 -21.31
C ALA A 30 5.39 39.86 -21.47
N GLY A 31 5.60 40.92 -20.66
CA GLY A 31 4.80 42.12 -20.67
C GLY A 31 3.32 41.89 -20.34
N VAL A 32 3.03 41.03 -19.38
CA VAL A 32 1.67 40.65 -18.96
C VAL A 32 1.54 40.64 -17.43
N SER A 33 0.31 40.51 -16.91
CA SER A 33 0.10 40.38 -15.48
C SER A 33 0.53 38.98 -15.00
N GLN A 34 0.95 38.88 -13.73
CA GLN A 34 1.25 37.59 -13.10
C GLN A 34 0.02 36.65 -13.09
N ALA A 35 -1.19 37.21 -13.03
CA ALA A 35 -2.43 36.43 -13.14
C ALA A 35 -2.57 35.75 -14.50
N ALA A 36 -2.22 36.45 -15.60
CA ALA A 36 -2.22 35.87 -16.95
C ALA A 36 -1.20 34.72 -17.07
N VAL A 37 0.02 34.90 -16.53
CA VAL A 37 1.03 33.85 -16.49
C VAL A 37 0.52 32.65 -15.68
N SER A 38 -0.08 32.88 -14.52
CA SER A 38 -0.64 31.82 -13.68
C SER A 38 -1.75 31.03 -14.39
N MET A 39 -2.65 31.71 -15.09
CA MET A 39 -3.72 31.07 -15.87
C MET A 39 -3.16 30.19 -16.98
N VAL A 40 -2.16 30.64 -17.71
CA VAL A 40 -1.54 29.89 -18.81
C VAL A 40 -0.79 28.69 -18.30
N LEU A 41 0.01 28.81 -17.25
CA LEU A 41 0.84 27.74 -16.71
C LEU A 41 0.00 26.68 -15.98
N ASN A 42 -1.15 27.03 -15.42
CA ASN A 42 -2.08 26.09 -14.77
C ASN A 42 -3.08 25.45 -15.75
N LYS A 43 -2.93 25.65 -17.06
CA LYS A 43 -3.81 25.11 -18.11
C LYS A 43 -5.29 25.45 -17.90
N THR A 44 -5.58 26.58 -17.25
CA THR A 44 -6.96 27.00 -17.08
C THR A 44 -7.51 27.41 -18.45
N GLU A 45 -8.52 26.71 -18.92
CA GLU A 45 -9.23 27.04 -20.16
C GLU A 45 -10.05 28.32 -19.93
N THR A 46 -9.42 29.46 -20.09
CA THR A 46 -10.09 30.73 -20.07
C THR A 46 -9.87 31.45 -21.41
N PRO A 47 -10.94 31.90 -22.08
CA PRO A 47 -10.85 32.66 -23.35
C PRO A 47 -10.07 33.97 -23.22
N SER A 48 -9.75 34.39 -22.00
CA SER A 48 -9.21 35.73 -21.68
C SER A 48 -7.74 35.95 -22.06
N VAL A 49 -6.98 34.89 -22.44
CA VAL A 49 -5.57 35.04 -22.86
C VAL A 49 -5.42 34.67 -24.33
N PRO A 50 -5.09 35.66 -25.22
CA PRO A 50 -4.89 35.38 -26.65
C PRO A 50 -3.85 34.31 -26.91
N ALA A 51 -4.03 33.49 -27.97
CA ALA A 51 -3.15 32.40 -28.34
C ALA A 51 -1.68 32.81 -28.49
N ALA A 52 -1.41 33.96 -29.12
CA ALA A 52 -0.05 34.51 -29.26
C ALA A 52 0.59 34.83 -27.89
N THR A 53 -0.17 35.36 -26.94
CA THR A 53 0.30 35.67 -25.60
C THR A 53 0.56 34.38 -24.83
N ARG A 54 -0.30 33.36 -24.95
CA ARG A 54 -0.12 32.04 -24.35
C ARG A 54 1.17 31.39 -24.86
N ALA A 55 1.41 31.39 -26.17
CA ALA A 55 2.63 30.82 -26.76
C ALA A 55 3.90 31.54 -26.24
N ARG A 56 3.87 32.86 -26.13
CA ARG A 56 4.97 33.67 -25.59
C ARG A 56 5.28 33.34 -24.13
N ILE A 57 4.26 33.19 -23.28
CA ILE A 57 4.42 32.83 -21.86
C ILE A 57 5.05 31.45 -21.75
N LEU A 58 4.56 30.45 -22.50
CA LEU A 58 5.10 29.07 -22.45
C LEU A 58 6.55 29.00 -22.93
N LYS A 59 6.89 29.78 -23.99
CA LYS A 59 8.26 29.87 -24.50
C LYS A 59 9.21 30.46 -23.43
N LEU A 60 8.84 31.60 -22.83
CA LEU A 60 9.64 32.22 -21.78
C LEU A 60 9.77 31.36 -20.52
N ALA A 61 8.72 30.61 -20.14
CA ALA A 61 8.79 29.67 -19.03
C ALA A 61 9.82 28.57 -19.31
N SER A 62 9.88 28.05 -20.54
CA SER A 62 10.88 27.07 -20.96
C SER A 62 12.28 27.68 -21.03
N GLU A 63 12.47 28.85 -21.57
CA GLU A 63 13.78 29.54 -21.68
C GLU A 63 14.38 29.85 -20.31
N LEU A 64 13.54 30.20 -19.35
CA LEU A 64 13.93 30.49 -17.96
C LEU A 64 14.05 29.24 -17.09
N ASP A 65 13.84 28.03 -17.63
CA ASP A 65 13.75 26.76 -16.85
C ASP A 65 12.83 26.92 -15.63
N TYR A 66 11.69 27.56 -15.84
CA TYR A 66 10.73 27.78 -14.77
C TYR A 66 10.06 26.49 -14.36
N GLN A 67 10.23 26.11 -13.10
CA GLN A 67 9.52 24.99 -12.49
C GLN A 67 8.41 25.54 -11.58
N PRO A 68 7.16 25.05 -11.72
CA PRO A 68 6.07 25.46 -10.84
C PRO A 68 6.44 25.25 -9.36
N ASN A 69 6.28 26.28 -8.55
CA ASN A 69 6.54 26.18 -7.12
C ASN A 69 5.37 25.43 -6.42
N HIS A 70 5.57 24.16 -6.12
CA HIS A 70 4.58 23.33 -5.42
C HIS A 70 4.11 23.93 -4.09
N PRO A 71 4.98 24.41 -3.17
CA PRO A 71 4.57 25.09 -1.95
C PRO A 71 3.64 26.28 -2.18
N ALA A 72 3.91 27.10 -3.20
CA ALA A 72 3.06 28.24 -3.53
C ALA A 72 1.70 27.83 -4.11
N ARG A 73 1.62 26.67 -4.77
CA ARG A 73 0.36 26.08 -5.25
C ARG A 73 -0.45 25.56 -4.07
N MET A 74 0.19 24.82 -3.16
CA MET A 74 -0.44 24.28 -1.94
C MET A 74 -1.09 25.38 -1.10
N LEU A 75 -0.40 26.51 -0.92
CA LEU A 75 -0.94 27.66 -0.18
C LEU A 75 -2.21 28.26 -0.82
N ARG A 76 -2.36 28.18 -2.14
CA ARG A 76 -3.55 28.71 -2.83
C ARG A 76 -4.71 27.71 -2.90
N SER A 77 -4.41 26.42 -3.10
CA SER A 77 -5.43 25.38 -3.27
C SER A 77 -5.85 24.76 -1.94
N ALA A 78 -5.13 25.02 -0.84
CA ALA A 78 -5.24 24.29 0.43
C ALA A 78 -5.13 22.75 0.25
N ARG A 79 -4.44 22.31 -0.82
CA ARG A 79 -4.21 20.89 -1.14
C ARG A 79 -2.75 20.62 -1.43
N THR A 80 -2.28 19.47 -0.96
CA THR A 80 -0.91 18.99 -1.19
C THR A 80 -0.75 18.34 -2.55
N MET A 81 -1.84 17.88 -3.16
CA MET A 81 -1.86 17.00 -4.34
C MET A 81 -1.07 15.71 -4.13
N ALA A 82 -1.04 15.23 -2.91
CA ALA A 82 -0.41 13.97 -2.51
C ALA A 82 -1.39 13.09 -1.73
N LEU A 83 -1.39 11.80 -2.03
CA LEU A 83 -2.08 10.76 -1.26
C LEU A 83 -1.04 9.91 -0.54
N ALA A 84 -1.28 9.61 0.72
CA ALA A 84 -0.44 8.68 1.47
C ALA A 84 -0.93 7.23 1.25
N CYS A 85 0.02 6.32 1.02
CA CYS A 85 -0.21 4.89 1.03
C CYS A 85 0.60 4.28 2.19
N VAL A 86 -0.08 3.85 3.25
CA VAL A 86 0.54 3.24 4.43
C VAL A 86 0.47 1.73 4.28
N ILE A 87 1.64 1.08 4.24
CA ILE A 87 1.79 -0.36 4.07
C ILE A 87 2.67 -0.95 5.19
N PRO A 88 2.45 -2.22 5.56
CA PRO A 88 3.23 -2.84 6.62
C PRO A 88 4.67 -3.19 6.21
N ASP A 89 4.88 -3.58 4.94
CA ASP A 89 6.18 -4.07 4.48
C ASP A 89 6.27 -3.96 2.94
N ILE A 90 7.14 -3.06 2.45
CA ILE A 90 7.34 -2.87 1.01
C ILE A 90 8.03 -4.08 0.34
N THR A 91 8.68 -4.94 1.13
CA THR A 91 9.34 -6.14 0.61
C THR A 91 8.39 -7.30 0.37
N ASN A 92 7.16 -7.26 0.94
CA ASN A 92 6.12 -8.22 0.62
C ASN A 92 5.56 -7.93 -0.79
N PRO A 93 5.71 -8.86 -1.75
CA PRO A 93 5.34 -8.65 -3.17
C PRO A 93 3.84 -8.40 -3.43
N PHE A 94 2.97 -8.57 -2.45
CA PHE A 94 1.56 -8.18 -2.52
C PHE A 94 1.38 -6.65 -2.63
N TYR A 95 2.13 -5.88 -1.83
CA TYR A 95 1.93 -4.43 -1.76
C TYR A 95 2.34 -3.65 -3.01
N PRO A 96 3.42 -3.98 -3.75
CA PRO A 96 3.73 -3.33 -5.01
C PRO A 96 2.59 -3.36 -6.04
N GLY A 97 1.84 -4.46 -6.17
CA GLY A 97 0.66 -4.55 -7.04
C GLY A 97 -0.44 -3.58 -6.63
N LEU A 98 -0.75 -3.54 -5.34
CA LEU A 98 -1.71 -2.63 -4.74
C LEU A 98 -1.32 -1.15 -4.93
N VAL A 99 -0.06 -0.80 -4.68
CA VAL A 99 0.47 0.56 -4.88
C VAL A 99 0.35 0.99 -6.34
N ARG A 100 0.63 0.10 -7.29
CA ARG A 100 0.46 0.40 -8.72
C ARG A 100 -1.00 0.67 -9.10
N GLY A 101 -1.95 -0.09 -8.53
CA GLY A 101 -3.37 0.15 -8.71
C GLY A 101 -3.77 1.53 -8.19
N LEU A 102 -3.35 1.87 -6.98
CA LEU A 102 -3.58 3.18 -6.37
C LEU A 102 -2.96 4.30 -7.21
N GLN A 103 -1.70 4.15 -7.63
CA GLN A 103 -0.96 5.14 -8.40
C GLN A 103 -1.60 5.39 -9.76
N SER A 104 -2.10 4.35 -10.44
CA SER A 104 -2.72 4.50 -11.77
C SER A 104 -3.91 5.47 -11.75
N VAL A 105 -4.71 5.42 -10.70
CA VAL A 105 -5.87 6.30 -10.50
C VAL A 105 -5.46 7.67 -9.99
N ALA A 106 -4.56 7.73 -9.00
CA ALA A 106 -4.08 8.97 -8.40
C ALA A 106 -3.41 9.88 -9.45
N THR A 107 -2.52 9.32 -10.27
CA THR A 107 -1.80 10.06 -11.34
C THR A 107 -2.77 10.64 -12.36
N SER A 108 -3.81 9.91 -12.76
CA SER A 108 -4.84 10.41 -13.68
C SER A 108 -5.63 11.58 -13.11
N ALA A 109 -5.71 11.69 -11.78
CA ALA A 109 -6.33 12.80 -11.06
C ALA A 109 -5.33 13.91 -10.68
N GLY A 110 -4.06 13.81 -11.09
CA GLY A 110 -3.00 14.79 -10.81
C GLY A 110 -2.42 14.71 -9.40
N TYR A 111 -2.58 13.57 -8.72
CA TYR A 111 -2.03 13.31 -7.39
C TYR A 111 -0.77 12.44 -7.45
N ASP A 112 0.21 12.78 -6.63
CA ASP A 112 1.35 11.92 -6.32
C ASP A 112 0.99 10.93 -5.20
N VAL A 113 1.65 9.76 -5.18
CA VAL A 113 1.49 8.75 -4.12
C VAL A 113 2.78 8.69 -3.31
N LEU A 114 2.64 8.92 -2.00
CA LEU A 114 3.72 8.83 -1.02
C LEU A 114 3.56 7.55 -0.22
N ILE A 115 4.56 6.68 -0.27
CA ILE A 115 4.52 5.38 0.41
C ILE A 115 5.14 5.52 1.80
N PHE A 116 4.40 5.05 2.80
CA PHE A 116 4.86 4.87 4.17
C PHE A 116 4.96 3.39 4.48
N ASP A 117 6.19 2.90 4.60
CA ASP A 117 6.49 1.58 5.14
C ASP A 117 6.57 1.66 6.66
N THR A 118 5.76 0.86 7.36
CA THR A 118 5.69 0.87 8.82
C THR A 118 6.49 -0.26 9.46
N ASP A 119 7.12 -1.13 8.67
CA ASP A 119 7.77 -2.37 9.11
C ASP A 119 6.83 -3.26 9.96
N GLY A 120 5.50 -3.14 9.74
CA GLY A 120 4.47 -3.85 10.50
C GLY A 120 4.45 -3.51 11.99
N ARG A 121 4.99 -2.34 12.42
CA ARG A 121 5.14 -1.92 13.81
C ARG A 121 4.21 -0.78 14.18
N ALA A 122 3.79 -0.75 15.44
CA ALA A 122 2.93 0.30 15.98
C ALA A 122 3.57 1.68 15.87
N GLU A 123 4.87 1.80 16.18
CA GLU A 123 5.61 3.07 16.09
C GLU A 123 5.70 3.59 14.65
N GLY A 124 5.75 2.68 13.66
CA GLY A 124 5.69 3.03 12.24
C GLY A 124 4.36 3.67 11.87
N GLU A 125 3.25 3.06 12.31
CA GLU A 125 1.90 3.57 12.08
C GLU A 125 1.65 4.91 12.81
N GLU A 126 2.16 5.08 14.03
CA GLU A 126 2.10 6.33 14.77
C GLU A 126 2.88 7.45 14.07
N ARG A 127 4.07 7.16 13.54
CA ARG A 127 4.84 8.14 12.73
C ARG A 127 4.07 8.55 11.47
N ALA A 128 3.46 7.59 10.76
CA ALA A 128 2.63 7.89 9.60
C ALA A 128 1.44 8.78 9.98
N THR A 129 0.77 8.50 11.10
CA THR A 129 -0.33 9.31 11.64
C THR A 129 0.12 10.74 11.96
N SER A 130 1.24 10.88 12.68
CA SER A 130 1.80 12.20 13.02
C SER A 130 2.15 13.01 11.78
N TRP A 131 2.70 12.36 10.76
CA TRP A 131 3.04 12.97 9.48
C TRP A 131 1.80 13.44 8.70
N LEU A 132 0.72 12.65 8.71
CA LEU A 132 -0.57 13.02 8.12
C LEU A 132 -1.20 14.23 8.82
N LEU A 133 -1.14 14.27 10.15
CA LEU A 133 -1.65 15.41 10.94
C LEU A 133 -0.90 16.73 10.68
N GLN A 134 0.31 16.68 10.12
CA GLN A 134 1.05 17.87 9.66
C GLN A 134 0.56 18.39 8.30
N GLY A 135 -0.49 17.79 7.72
CA GLY A 135 -1.06 18.22 6.44
C GLY A 135 -0.16 17.96 5.23
N ARG A 136 0.61 16.86 5.24
CA ARG A 136 1.54 16.53 4.16
C ARG A 136 0.93 15.66 3.06
N ALA A 137 -0.29 15.17 3.26
CA ALA A 137 -1.10 14.50 2.25
C ALA A 137 -2.57 14.88 2.44
N ASP A 138 -3.33 14.85 1.35
CA ASP A 138 -4.75 15.21 1.35
C ASP A 138 -5.66 14.08 1.84
N GLY A 139 -5.14 12.86 1.89
CA GLY A 139 -5.83 11.68 2.38
C GLY A 139 -4.93 10.46 2.45
N VAL A 140 -5.43 9.36 3.02
CA VAL A 140 -4.67 8.14 3.23
C VAL A 140 -5.42 6.89 2.83
N VAL A 141 -4.73 6.01 2.10
CA VAL A 141 -5.07 4.59 1.94
C VAL A 141 -4.10 3.79 2.79
N GLY A 142 -4.57 2.85 3.61
CA GLY A 142 -3.64 2.10 4.42
C GLY A 142 -4.11 0.75 4.94
N THR A 143 -3.14 -0.16 5.06
CA THR A 143 -3.22 -1.39 5.85
C THR A 143 -2.63 -1.10 7.22
N PHE A 144 -3.47 -1.13 8.26
CA PHE A 144 -3.09 -0.83 9.63
C PHE A 144 -3.23 -2.07 10.50
N PHE A 145 -2.11 -2.54 11.06
CA PHE A 145 -2.10 -3.71 11.93
C PHE A 145 -2.38 -3.36 13.40
N HIS A 146 -1.98 -2.16 13.81
CA HIS A 146 -2.03 -1.71 15.20
C HIS A 146 -3.02 -0.57 15.44
N LEU A 147 -3.16 0.37 14.48
CA LEU A 147 -4.10 1.47 14.61
C LEU A 147 -5.55 0.98 14.61
N ARG A 148 -6.25 1.33 15.66
CA ARG A 148 -7.68 1.02 15.83
C ARG A 148 -8.56 2.20 15.41
N VAL A 149 -9.86 1.94 15.27
CA VAL A 149 -10.85 2.95 14.87
C VAL A 149 -10.76 4.27 15.66
N PRO A 150 -10.56 4.30 17.03
CA PRO A 150 -10.45 5.56 17.75
C PRO A 150 -9.30 6.47 17.28
N GLN A 151 -8.13 5.89 16.95
CA GLN A 151 -6.97 6.67 16.47
C GLN A 151 -7.22 7.20 15.06
N LEU A 152 -7.79 6.38 14.17
CA LEU A 152 -8.19 6.80 12.82
C LEU A 152 -9.28 7.88 12.87
N THR A 153 -10.17 7.83 13.88
CA THR A 153 -11.18 8.86 14.14
C THR A 153 -10.56 10.25 14.32
N THR A 154 -9.39 10.33 14.94
CA THR A 154 -8.67 11.60 15.11
C THR A 154 -8.26 12.22 13.78
N LEU A 155 -7.76 11.43 12.83
CA LEU A 155 -7.46 11.88 11.47
C LEU A 155 -8.72 12.34 10.74
N ALA A 156 -9.78 11.52 10.78
CA ALA A 156 -11.05 11.83 10.12
C ALA A 156 -11.68 13.13 10.65
N ARG A 157 -11.65 13.38 11.96
CA ARG A 157 -12.13 14.64 12.59
C ARG A 157 -11.32 15.87 12.19
N LYS A 158 -10.06 15.68 11.77
CA LYS A 158 -9.21 16.74 11.20
C LYS A 158 -9.44 16.94 9.70
N GLY A 159 -10.45 16.28 9.12
CA GLY A 159 -10.78 16.41 7.70
C GLY A 159 -9.88 15.59 6.77
N ILE A 160 -9.10 14.64 7.29
CA ILE A 160 -8.27 13.73 6.51
C ILE A 160 -9.09 12.47 6.20
N PRO A 161 -9.52 12.25 4.95
CA PRO A 161 -10.25 11.05 4.56
C PRO A 161 -9.34 9.83 4.60
N ILE A 162 -9.94 8.69 4.97
CA ILE A 162 -9.22 7.44 5.19
C ILE A 162 -9.91 6.31 4.45
N VAL A 163 -9.14 5.55 3.67
CA VAL A 163 -9.55 4.25 3.15
C VAL A 163 -8.69 3.17 3.78
N ARG A 164 -9.32 2.28 4.54
CA ARG A 164 -8.66 1.14 5.16
C ARG A 164 -8.69 -0.05 4.21
N LEU A 165 -7.56 -0.74 4.13
CA LEU A 165 -7.44 -2.02 3.45
C LEU A 165 -7.53 -3.18 4.46
N GLU A 166 -7.99 -4.33 4.01
CA GLU A 166 -8.06 -5.57 4.78
C GLU A 166 -8.94 -5.53 6.04
N SER A 167 -9.86 -4.57 6.15
CA SER A 167 -10.74 -4.43 7.30
C SER A 167 -12.22 -4.49 6.92
N GLN A 168 -12.94 -5.46 7.47
CA GLN A 168 -14.40 -5.59 7.31
C GLN A 168 -15.21 -4.73 8.30
N HIS A 169 -14.55 -4.15 9.32
CA HIS A 169 -15.27 -3.39 10.34
C HIS A 169 -15.66 -2.02 9.79
N LYS A 170 -16.93 -1.84 9.52
CA LYS A 170 -17.49 -0.53 9.22
C LYS A 170 -17.39 0.34 10.48
N PRO A 171 -16.74 1.51 10.42
CA PRO A 171 -16.75 2.44 11.55
C PRO A 171 -18.19 2.83 11.88
N LYS A 172 -18.53 2.86 13.18
CA LYS A 172 -19.84 3.39 13.60
C LYS A 172 -19.82 4.91 13.48
N GLY A 173 -20.85 5.47 12.83
CA GLY A 173 -21.05 6.92 12.77
C GLY A 173 -20.77 7.53 11.38
N PRO A 174 -20.90 8.87 11.28
CA PRO A 174 -20.84 9.61 10.02
C PRO A 174 -19.42 9.92 9.55
N LEU A 175 -18.39 9.36 10.16
CA LEU A 175 -17.01 9.69 9.82
C LEU A 175 -16.65 9.16 8.42
N PRO A 176 -15.84 9.91 7.66
CA PRO A 176 -15.38 9.55 6.32
C PRO A 176 -14.23 8.52 6.38
N ILE A 177 -14.48 7.37 7.00
CA ILE A 177 -13.56 6.24 7.05
C ILE A 177 -14.17 5.12 6.21
N ASP A 178 -13.55 4.82 5.09
CA ASP A 178 -13.97 3.75 4.19
C ASP A 178 -13.14 2.49 4.41
N SER A 179 -13.68 1.37 3.96
CA SER A 179 -12.97 0.09 3.91
C SER A 179 -13.11 -0.51 2.52
N VAL A 180 -11.97 -0.94 1.95
CA VAL A 180 -11.91 -1.72 0.71
C VAL A 180 -11.18 -3.02 1.05
N TYR A 181 -11.82 -4.18 0.82
CA TYR A 181 -11.35 -5.45 1.34
C TYR A 181 -11.84 -6.65 0.53
N ILE A 182 -11.26 -7.81 0.82
CA ILE A 182 -11.87 -9.12 0.54
C ILE A 182 -12.35 -9.74 1.85
N ASP A 183 -13.32 -10.68 1.81
CA ASP A 183 -13.66 -11.45 3.01
C ASP A 183 -12.56 -12.48 3.32
N ASN A 184 -11.61 -12.09 4.17
CA ASN A 184 -10.50 -12.93 4.61
C ASN A 184 -10.98 -14.21 5.32
N ALA A 185 -12.13 -14.17 6.02
CA ALA A 185 -12.64 -15.34 6.71
C ALA A 185 -13.24 -16.34 5.69
N GLU A 186 -14.08 -15.85 4.76
CA GLU A 186 -14.64 -16.72 3.73
C GLU A 186 -13.56 -17.25 2.77
N ALA A 187 -12.58 -16.43 2.39
CA ALA A 187 -11.47 -16.86 1.55
C ALA A 187 -10.65 -17.98 2.21
N SER A 188 -10.37 -17.84 3.51
CA SER A 188 -9.66 -18.86 4.29
C SER A 188 -10.51 -20.12 4.48
N ALA A 189 -11.80 -19.99 4.74
CA ALA A 189 -12.72 -21.11 4.81
C ALA A 189 -12.82 -21.86 3.48
N ALA A 190 -12.87 -21.14 2.36
CA ALA A 190 -12.91 -21.73 1.02
C ALA A 190 -11.64 -22.55 0.70
N MET A 191 -10.45 -22.01 1.01
CA MET A 191 -9.20 -22.75 0.86
C MET A 191 -9.17 -23.98 1.75
N THR A 192 -9.64 -23.87 3.00
CA THR A 192 -9.69 -25.02 3.93
C THR A 192 -10.63 -26.10 3.42
N ARG A 193 -11.83 -25.75 2.95
CA ARG A 193 -12.75 -26.71 2.32
C ARG A 193 -12.12 -27.41 1.13
N TYR A 194 -11.42 -26.66 0.26
CA TYR A 194 -10.68 -27.25 -0.85
C TYR A 194 -9.68 -28.31 -0.38
N LEU A 195 -8.87 -28.04 0.65
CA LEU A 195 -7.94 -29.03 1.21
C LEU A 195 -8.66 -30.25 1.79
N ILE A 196 -9.79 -30.06 2.48
CA ILE A 196 -10.62 -31.16 3.00
C ILE A 196 -11.21 -32.01 1.86
N GLU A 197 -11.70 -31.39 0.80
CA GLU A 197 -12.20 -32.07 -0.41
C GLU A 197 -11.12 -32.89 -1.11
N ARG A 198 -9.84 -32.48 -0.97
CA ARG A 198 -8.66 -33.23 -1.44
C ARG A 198 -8.30 -34.42 -0.54
N GLY A 199 -9.03 -34.63 0.55
CA GLY A 199 -8.85 -35.74 1.49
C GLY A 199 -8.00 -35.43 2.71
N HIS A 200 -7.56 -34.20 2.90
CA HIS A 200 -6.76 -33.82 4.05
C HIS A 200 -7.64 -33.65 5.30
N GLN A 201 -7.37 -34.45 6.34
CA GLN A 201 -8.06 -34.39 7.63
C GLN A 201 -7.21 -33.72 8.73
N ARG A 202 -5.90 -33.73 8.58
CA ARG A 202 -4.94 -33.11 9.50
C ARG A 202 -4.27 -31.93 8.75
N ILE A 203 -4.85 -30.78 8.93
CA ILE A 203 -4.40 -29.52 8.31
C ILE A 203 -3.90 -28.63 9.44
N THR A 204 -2.68 -28.13 9.35
CA THR A 204 -2.16 -27.14 10.30
C THR A 204 -2.12 -25.77 9.63
N MET A 205 -2.58 -24.72 10.32
CA MET A 205 -2.49 -23.36 9.80
C MET A 205 -1.29 -22.63 10.40
N ILE A 206 -0.40 -22.14 9.53
CA ILE A 206 0.71 -21.24 9.91
C ILE A 206 0.23 -19.79 9.83
N LEU A 207 0.39 -19.04 10.92
CA LEU A 207 -0.06 -17.67 11.09
C LEU A 207 1.09 -16.73 11.44
N ALA A 208 0.89 -15.41 11.20
CA ALA A 208 1.66 -14.36 11.85
C ALA A 208 0.86 -13.77 13.03
N GLU A 209 1.56 -13.18 13.99
CA GLU A 209 0.91 -12.60 15.19
C GLU A 209 0.10 -11.33 14.91
N VAL A 210 0.26 -10.75 13.73
CA VAL A 210 -0.30 -9.44 13.36
C VAL A 210 -1.17 -9.51 12.10
N GLY A 211 -1.82 -8.39 11.78
CA GLY A 211 -2.52 -8.17 10.52
C GLY A 211 -3.80 -8.99 10.35
N PRO A 212 -4.06 -9.56 9.16
CA PRO A 212 -5.28 -10.28 8.85
C PRO A 212 -5.38 -11.69 9.46
N SER A 213 -4.32 -12.18 10.13
CA SER A 213 -4.26 -13.53 10.73
C SER A 213 -5.49 -13.92 11.54
N PRO A 214 -6.05 -13.10 12.45
CA PRO A 214 -7.22 -13.49 13.23
C PRO A 214 -8.45 -13.81 12.38
N ARG A 215 -8.66 -13.09 11.28
CA ARG A 215 -9.78 -13.32 10.37
C ARG A 215 -9.56 -14.58 9.54
N ARG A 216 -8.34 -14.77 9.05
CA ARG A 216 -7.95 -15.98 8.30
C ARG A 216 -8.03 -17.22 9.18
N ALA A 217 -7.53 -17.13 10.43
CA ALA A 217 -7.64 -18.21 11.43
C ALA A 217 -9.10 -18.56 11.75
N PHE A 218 -9.96 -17.53 11.88
CA PHE A 218 -11.40 -17.77 12.12
C PHE A 218 -12.03 -18.56 10.97
N GLY A 219 -11.79 -18.17 9.71
CA GLY A 219 -12.32 -18.88 8.54
C GLY A 219 -11.85 -20.33 8.46
N TYR A 220 -10.53 -20.54 8.62
CA TYR A 220 -9.94 -21.88 8.69
C TYR A 220 -10.58 -22.74 9.78
N ALA A 221 -10.61 -22.25 11.02
CA ALA A 221 -11.15 -22.98 12.15
C ALA A 221 -12.64 -23.30 11.99
N SER A 222 -13.40 -22.38 11.39
CA SER A 222 -14.82 -22.60 11.11
C SER A 222 -15.03 -23.74 10.11
N ALA A 223 -14.26 -23.77 9.02
CA ALA A 223 -14.33 -24.84 8.03
C ALA A 223 -13.88 -26.20 8.60
N MET A 224 -12.81 -26.24 9.38
CA MET A 224 -12.35 -27.47 10.07
C MET A 224 -13.43 -28.04 10.98
N ARG A 225 -14.00 -27.19 11.86
CA ARG A 225 -15.06 -27.61 12.80
C ARG A 225 -16.33 -28.07 12.08
N ALA A 226 -16.72 -27.39 11.02
CA ALA A 226 -17.87 -27.78 10.20
C ALA A 226 -17.72 -29.18 9.57
N ALA A 227 -16.48 -29.60 9.31
CA ALA A 227 -16.14 -30.94 8.84
C ALA A 227 -15.89 -31.94 9.97
N GLY A 228 -16.10 -31.60 11.24
CA GLY A 228 -15.82 -32.43 12.39
C GLY A 228 -14.33 -32.60 12.70
N LEU A 229 -13.46 -31.73 12.15
CA LEU A 229 -12.02 -31.80 12.29
C LEU A 229 -11.52 -30.81 13.35
N VAL A 230 -10.36 -31.10 13.95
CA VAL A 230 -9.73 -30.22 14.96
C VAL A 230 -8.80 -29.23 14.27
N PRO A 231 -9.01 -27.92 14.45
CA PRO A 231 -8.08 -26.92 13.91
C PRO A 231 -6.78 -26.89 14.73
N GLU A 232 -5.65 -26.89 14.03
CA GLU A 232 -4.31 -26.80 14.61
C GLU A 232 -3.60 -25.55 14.08
N PHE A 233 -2.83 -24.86 14.93
CA PHE A 233 -2.15 -23.61 14.61
C PHE A 233 -0.70 -23.64 15.05
N VAL A 234 0.14 -23.05 14.20
CA VAL A 234 1.51 -22.64 14.55
C VAL A 234 1.62 -21.15 14.21
N THR A 235 2.16 -20.36 15.14
CA THR A 235 2.25 -18.91 14.99
C THR A 235 3.68 -18.46 15.07
N ASP A 236 4.12 -17.60 14.13
CA ASP A 236 5.41 -16.92 14.17
C ASP A 236 5.21 -15.38 14.10
N SER A 237 6.24 -14.61 14.33
CA SER A 237 6.14 -13.18 14.56
C SER A 237 5.72 -12.37 13.32
N ARG A 238 6.12 -12.78 12.10
CA ARG A 238 6.00 -11.97 10.89
C ARG A 238 5.54 -12.77 9.66
N TYR A 239 5.09 -12.03 8.64
CA TYR A 239 4.84 -12.53 7.29
C TYR A 239 6.12 -12.57 6.46
N SER A 240 7.01 -13.51 6.73
CA SER A 240 8.29 -13.68 6.02
C SER A 240 8.61 -15.14 5.72
N GLU A 241 9.49 -15.39 4.75
CA GLU A 241 9.95 -16.76 4.44
C GLU A 241 10.66 -17.39 5.63
N GLN A 242 11.44 -16.60 6.38
CA GLN A 242 12.14 -17.09 7.57
C GLN A 242 11.17 -17.56 8.65
N SER A 243 10.09 -16.78 8.86
CA SER A 243 9.01 -17.17 9.80
C SER A 243 8.29 -18.42 9.33
N GLY A 244 7.99 -18.51 8.03
CA GLY A 244 7.38 -19.69 7.43
C GLY A 244 8.24 -20.95 7.59
N ALA A 245 9.56 -20.82 7.38
CA ALA A 245 10.50 -21.94 7.56
C ALA A 245 10.60 -22.40 9.01
N ARG A 246 10.67 -21.47 9.99
CA ARG A 246 10.66 -21.82 11.42
C ARG A 246 9.37 -22.50 11.84
N ALA A 247 8.22 -21.92 11.47
CA ALA A 247 6.92 -22.47 11.77
C ALA A 247 6.72 -23.86 11.16
N MET A 248 7.21 -24.08 9.93
CA MET A 248 7.19 -25.43 9.32
C MET A 248 8.06 -26.41 10.09
N GLY A 249 9.24 -26.02 10.57
CA GLY A 249 10.07 -26.84 11.46
C GLY A 249 9.31 -27.26 12.71
N GLU A 250 8.52 -26.37 13.30
CA GLU A 250 7.65 -26.66 14.43
C GLU A 250 6.53 -27.65 14.04
N VAL A 251 5.83 -27.45 12.92
CA VAL A 251 4.84 -28.40 12.39
C VAL A 251 5.44 -29.80 12.26
N LEU A 252 6.65 -29.91 11.74
CA LEU A 252 7.32 -31.21 11.54
C LEU A 252 7.76 -31.88 12.85
N SER A 253 8.04 -31.09 13.89
CA SER A 253 8.48 -31.59 15.20
C SER A 253 7.33 -31.97 16.13
N GLN A 254 6.18 -31.29 16.02
CA GLN A 254 5.00 -31.49 16.87
C GLN A 254 4.17 -32.71 16.45
N THR A 255 4.72 -33.90 16.44
CA THR A 255 4.01 -35.06 15.91
C THR A 255 3.15 -35.80 16.94
N ARG A 256 1.92 -35.33 17.12
CA ARG A 256 0.78 -36.23 17.43
C ARG A 256 0.01 -36.59 16.14
N GLY A 257 0.70 -37.18 15.17
CA GLY A 257 0.14 -37.52 13.87
C GLY A 257 0.46 -36.41 12.85
N ARG A 258 1.36 -36.71 11.91
CA ARG A 258 1.85 -35.77 10.87
C ARG A 258 0.71 -35.02 10.18
N ALA A 259 0.79 -33.71 10.15
CA ALA A 259 -0.04 -32.93 9.25
C ALA A 259 0.12 -33.41 7.80
N THR A 260 -0.98 -33.58 7.09
CA THR A 260 -0.95 -33.96 5.67
C THR A 260 -1.06 -32.74 4.77
N ALA A 261 -1.47 -31.59 5.33
CA ALA A 261 -1.46 -30.30 4.65
C ALA A 261 -1.13 -29.17 5.61
N VAL A 262 -0.51 -28.13 5.07
CA VAL A 262 -0.24 -26.85 5.75
C VAL A 262 -0.90 -25.72 4.97
N PHE A 263 -1.72 -24.92 5.64
CA PHE A 263 -2.27 -23.72 5.09
C PHE A 263 -1.58 -22.51 5.72
N CYS A 264 -0.80 -21.78 4.94
CA CYS A 264 -0.09 -20.59 5.39
C CYS A 264 -0.95 -19.35 5.23
N ALA A 265 -0.95 -18.47 6.24
CA ALA A 265 -1.75 -17.26 6.23
C ALA A 265 -1.36 -16.27 5.13
N ASN A 266 -0.15 -16.41 4.54
CA ASN A 266 0.20 -15.76 3.29
C ASN A 266 1.24 -16.56 2.50
N ASP A 267 1.54 -16.12 1.27
CA ASP A 267 2.46 -16.81 0.38
C ASP A 267 3.93 -16.70 0.82
N MET A 268 4.33 -15.63 1.53
CA MET A 268 5.70 -15.53 2.06
C MET A 268 5.95 -16.63 3.10
N LEU A 269 4.99 -16.85 4.00
CA LEU A 269 5.02 -17.98 4.93
C LEU A 269 5.02 -19.33 4.18
N ALA A 270 4.21 -19.45 3.12
CA ALA A 270 4.12 -20.68 2.34
C ALA A 270 5.43 -21.00 1.59
N VAL A 271 6.10 -19.99 1.03
CA VAL A 271 7.42 -20.15 0.39
C VAL A 271 8.44 -20.68 1.41
N GLY A 272 8.48 -20.07 2.60
CA GLY A 272 9.34 -20.53 3.68
C GLY A 272 9.03 -21.95 4.13
N ALA A 273 7.75 -22.29 4.27
CA ALA A 273 7.29 -23.63 4.60
C ALA A 273 7.69 -24.67 3.53
N MET A 274 7.57 -24.33 2.24
CA MET A 274 8.00 -25.20 1.14
C MET A 274 9.52 -25.46 1.17
N VAL A 275 10.32 -24.44 1.45
CA VAL A 275 11.78 -24.57 1.56
C VAL A 275 12.13 -25.50 2.72
N ALA A 276 11.51 -25.32 3.89
CA ALA A 276 11.77 -26.14 5.07
C ALA A 276 11.30 -27.59 4.88
N ALA A 277 10.14 -27.83 4.25
CA ALA A 277 9.66 -29.17 3.93
C ALA A 277 10.65 -29.93 3.03
N ARG A 278 11.12 -29.29 1.95
CA ARG A 278 12.11 -29.86 1.03
C ARG A 278 13.45 -30.14 1.72
N ALA A 279 13.90 -29.23 2.58
CA ALA A 279 15.13 -29.42 3.37
C ALA A 279 15.01 -30.61 4.35
N ALA A 280 13.80 -30.91 4.82
CA ALA A 280 13.49 -32.10 5.62
C ALA A 280 13.30 -33.40 4.79
N GLY A 281 13.51 -33.33 3.47
CA GLY A 281 13.38 -34.48 2.57
C GLY A 281 11.93 -34.81 2.18
N LEU A 282 10.98 -33.89 2.40
CA LEU A 282 9.57 -34.08 2.06
C LEU A 282 9.26 -33.56 0.65
N SER A 283 8.49 -34.34 -0.11
CA SER A 283 7.93 -33.95 -1.39
C SER A 283 6.64 -33.16 -1.19
N VAL A 284 6.49 -32.05 -1.92
CA VAL A 284 5.27 -31.26 -1.98
C VAL A 284 4.66 -31.47 -3.35
N PRO A 285 3.42 -31.97 -3.47
CA PRO A 285 2.40 -32.21 -2.42
C PRO A 285 2.40 -33.60 -1.79
N ASP A 286 3.17 -34.59 -2.31
CA ASP A 286 2.95 -36.01 -2.08
C ASP A 286 3.09 -36.43 -0.60
N ASP A 287 4.07 -35.86 0.14
CA ASP A 287 4.23 -36.10 1.57
C ASP A 287 3.45 -35.08 2.41
N ILE A 288 3.36 -33.85 1.93
CA ILE A 288 2.66 -32.75 2.59
C ILE A 288 2.21 -31.69 1.58
N ALA A 289 0.91 -31.43 1.53
CA ALA A 289 0.37 -30.36 0.71
C ALA A 289 0.60 -28.99 1.38
N ILE A 290 0.88 -27.96 0.59
CA ILE A 290 1.08 -26.59 1.09
C ILE A 290 0.23 -25.62 0.27
N ALA A 291 -0.59 -24.83 0.98
CA ALA A 291 -1.40 -23.76 0.40
C ALA A 291 -1.03 -22.42 1.01
N GLY A 292 -1.18 -21.34 0.22
CA GLY A 292 -0.87 -19.98 0.60
C GLY A 292 -2.06 -19.03 0.48
N PHE A 293 -1.75 -17.73 0.53
CA PHE A 293 -2.70 -16.64 0.42
C PHE A 293 -1.97 -15.42 -0.15
N ASP A 294 -2.52 -14.69 -1.10
CA ASP A 294 -2.15 -13.44 -1.77
C ASP A 294 -1.94 -13.61 -3.28
N ASP A 295 -1.44 -14.73 -3.77
CA ASP A 295 -0.99 -15.01 -5.15
C ASP A 295 0.17 -14.09 -5.59
N ILE A 296 1.20 -13.99 -4.77
CA ILE A 296 2.42 -13.24 -5.13
C ILE A 296 3.11 -13.88 -6.36
N PRO A 297 3.96 -13.13 -7.12
CA PRO A 297 4.61 -13.66 -8.32
C PRO A 297 5.35 -14.99 -8.12
N ALA A 298 5.96 -15.21 -6.95
CA ALA A 298 6.64 -16.46 -6.61
C ALA A 298 5.68 -17.66 -6.53
N ALA A 299 4.41 -17.46 -6.13
CA ALA A 299 3.42 -18.52 -6.03
C ALA A 299 3.21 -19.25 -7.36
N LYS A 300 3.14 -18.50 -8.47
CA LYS A 300 3.03 -19.06 -9.81
C LYS A 300 4.27 -19.88 -10.19
N LEU A 301 5.45 -19.36 -9.92
CA LEU A 301 6.73 -20.01 -10.26
C LEU A 301 6.93 -21.33 -9.48
N LEU A 302 6.48 -21.36 -8.23
CA LEU A 302 6.62 -22.52 -7.35
C LEU A 302 5.46 -23.51 -7.46
N GLY A 303 4.46 -23.22 -8.29
CA GLY A 303 3.24 -24.04 -8.38
C GLY A 303 2.42 -24.02 -7.08
N LEU A 304 2.47 -22.93 -6.31
CA LEU A 304 1.77 -22.80 -5.04
C LEU A 304 0.27 -22.59 -5.24
N THR A 305 -0.54 -23.49 -4.70
CA THR A 305 -1.99 -23.33 -4.54
C THR A 305 -2.24 -22.21 -3.54
N THR A 306 -3.02 -21.20 -3.91
CA THR A 306 -3.16 -20.00 -3.08
C THR A 306 -4.51 -19.30 -3.29
N VAL A 307 -4.88 -18.44 -2.35
CA VAL A 307 -5.98 -17.49 -2.52
C VAL A 307 -5.44 -16.25 -3.22
N ARG A 308 -5.96 -15.93 -4.40
CA ARG A 308 -5.67 -14.66 -5.07
C ARG A 308 -6.52 -13.55 -4.48
N GLN A 309 -5.86 -12.50 -4.04
CA GLN A 309 -6.46 -11.18 -3.82
C GLN A 309 -6.25 -10.33 -5.08
N PRO A 310 -7.26 -9.55 -5.52
CA PRO A 310 -7.09 -8.64 -6.65
C PRO A 310 -6.37 -7.36 -6.18
N GLU A 311 -5.04 -7.44 -5.95
CA GLU A 311 -4.26 -6.38 -5.32
C GLU A 311 -4.29 -5.07 -6.10
N PHE A 312 -4.23 -5.15 -7.45
CA PHE A 312 -4.30 -3.95 -8.29
C PHE A 312 -5.68 -3.28 -8.18
N GLU A 313 -6.75 -4.05 -8.29
CA GLU A 313 -8.13 -3.57 -8.18
C GLU A 313 -8.44 -3.04 -6.78
N LEU A 314 -7.88 -3.66 -5.73
CA LEU A 314 -7.96 -3.14 -4.35
C LEU A 314 -7.35 -1.74 -4.26
N GLY A 315 -6.16 -1.54 -4.81
CA GLY A 315 -5.47 -0.26 -4.85
C GLY A 315 -6.23 0.78 -5.67
N ALA A 316 -6.70 0.42 -6.85
CA ALA A 316 -7.45 1.30 -7.74
C ALA A 316 -8.79 1.73 -7.13
N LEU A 317 -9.56 0.80 -6.56
CA LEU A 317 -10.83 1.08 -5.89
C LEU A 317 -10.62 1.96 -4.64
N ALA A 318 -9.56 1.71 -3.88
CA ALA A 318 -9.21 2.54 -2.73
C ALA A 318 -8.89 3.99 -3.15
N ALA A 319 -8.14 4.17 -4.25
CA ALA A 319 -7.84 5.50 -4.79
C ALA A 319 -9.11 6.22 -5.27
N HIS A 320 -9.96 5.55 -6.04
CA HIS A 320 -11.24 6.12 -6.49
C HIS A 320 -12.11 6.54 -5.29
N THR A 321 -12.18 5.70 -4.27
CA THR A 321 -12.94 5.97 -3.05
C THR A 321 -12.38 7.19 -2.32
N LEU A 322 -11.05 7.26 -2.15
CA LEU A 322 -10.37 8.38 -1.48
C LEU A 322 -10.55 9.69 -2.25
N LEU A 323 -10.35 9.67 -3.57
CA LEU A 323 -10.54 10.86 -4.43
C LEU A 323 -11.99 11.35 -4.40
N GLY A 324 -12.97 10.45 -4.30
CA GLY A 324 -14.37 10.81 -4.11
C GLY A 324 -14.61 11.56 -2.80
N ARG A 325 -13.87 11.23 -1.73
CA ARG A 325 -13.92 11.96 -0.46
C ARG A 325 -13.35 13.38 -0.55
N LEU A 326 -12.42 13.60 -1.46
CA LEU A 326 -11.81 14.92 -1.68
C LEU A 326 -12.68 15.86 -2.55
N GLN A 327 -13.79 15.37 -3.11
CA GLN A 327 -14.75 16.23 -3.82
C GLN A 327 -15.64 17.00 -2.83
N PRO A 328 -16.24 18.13 -3.24
CA PRO A 328 -17.18 18.86 -2.39
C PRO A 328 -18.26 17.96 -1.83
N GLY A 329 -18.54 18.05 -0.52
CA GLY A 329 -19.52 17.20 0.18
C GLY A 329 -19.08 15.75 0.44
N GLY A 330 -17.91 15.33 -0.03
CA GLY A 330 -17.43 13.96 0.13
C GLY A 330 -17.15 13.56 1.58
N LEU A 331 -16.67 14.49 2.40
CA LEU A 331 -16.38 14.25 3.82
C LEU A 331 -17.63 14.17 4.70
N GLU A 332 -18.76 14.66 4.21
CA GLU A 332 -20.04 14.65 4.92
C GLU A 332 -20.76 13.29 4.81
N GLN A 333 -20.37 12.47 3.84
CA GLN A 333 -20.98 11.15 3.62
C GLN A 333 -20.45 10.13 4.63
N PRO A 334 -21.32 9.21 5.11
CA PRO A 334 -20.89 8.12 6.00
C PRO A 334 -19.89 7.19 5.31
N GLY A 335 -19.05 6.54 6.11
CA GLY A 335 -18.07 5.57 5.63
C GLY A 335 -18.70 4.43 4.85
N LYS A 336 -18.03 3.97 3.79
CA LYS A 336 -18.43 2.88 2.90
C LYS A 336 -17.61 1.62 3.22
N SER A 337 -18.21 0.45 2.96
CA SER A 337 -17.51 -0.84 2.98
C SER A 337 -17.67 -1.47 1.60
N LEU A 338 -16.56 -1.64 0.89
CA LEU A 338 -16.51 -2.10 -0.49
C LEU A 338 -15.73 -3.41 -0.54
N GLU A 339 -16.42 -4.48 -0.91
CA GLU A 339 -15.86 -5.82 -0.99
C GLU A 339 -15.51 -6.18 -2.42
N LEU A 340 -14.30 -6.73 -2.63
CA LEU A 340 -13.90 -7.38 -3.87
C LEU A 340 -13.91 -8.89 -3.68
N LYS A 341 -14.02 -9.61 -4.80
CA LYS A 341 -14.01 -11.06 -4.80
C LYS A 341 -12.57 -11.59 -4.78
N PHE A 342 -12.36 -12.68 -4.09
CA PHE A 342 -11.14 -13.50 -4.15
C PHE A 342 -11.32 -14.67 -5.12
N GLU A 343 -10.23 -15.36 -5.43
CA GLU A 343 -10.21 -16.55 -6.26
C GLU A 343 -9.30 -17.61 -5.65
N ILE A 344 -9.69 -18.89 -5.68
CA ILE A 344 -8.80 -20.01 -5.32
C ILE A 344 -8.05 -20.47 -6.56
N LEU A 345 -6.73 -20.29 -6.56
CA LEU A 345 -5.86 -20.75 -7.63
C LEU A 345 -5.27 -22.10 -7.26
N LYS A 346 -5.80 -23.12 -7.91
CA LYS A 346 -5.37 -24.51 -7.74
C LYS A 346 -4.12 -24.75 -8.59
N ARG A 347 -3.03 -25.19 -7.94
CA ARG A 347 -1.76 -25.49 -8.58
C ARG A 347 -1.20 -26.82 -8.04
N SER A 348 0.08 -27.10 -8.26
CA SER A 348 0.68 -28.41 -7.96
C SER A 348 1.03 -28.64 -6.49
N SER A 349 0.96 -27.65 -5.62
CA SER A 349 1.41 -27.78 -4.22
C SER A 349 0.34 -28.34 -3.27
N ALA A 350 -0.95 -28.40 -3.72
CA ALA A 350 -2.05 -28.94 -2.91
C ALA A 350 -3.24 -29.39 -3.77
#